data_bdb396957965b4c4349fbe77e127ebb2
#
_entry.id   bdb396957965b4c4349fbe77e127ebb2
#
_cell.length_a   1.000
_cell.length_b   1.000
_cell.length_c   1.000
_cell.angle_alpha   90.00
_cell.angle_beta   90.00
_cell.angle_gamma   90.00
#
_symmetry.space_group_name_H-M   'P 1'
#
loop_
_entity.id
_entity.type
_entity.pdbx_description
1 polymer ?
#
loop_
_entity_poly.entity_id
_entity_poly.type
_entity_poly.pdbx_seq_one_letter_code
_entity_poly.pdbx_strand_id
1 'polypeptide(L)'
;GFPEDSWTVLQGIQSESPGTQYLRSLYWAVVTTTTVGYGDITPNRNVEYVFAMVAILFGASMYAFVIGNIASLLSSLDSAKTAFWNRVETVNQYLRSRKVSTELNEQVQSYYEYIWTRFRGMNERRLLVDLPAPIRLEILLQLTRELIDHVPLFRHCKPPLRNVLLVALKPQICVPQSYITREGELGNGIYFISAGTAEIVCDEGRRSHGTLEAGEHFGDLSLMLGEKRTAGVRAMTYCDVFVLEREDFNRIKEEYREIREVMKKAAAETTEKMSALVMQGVVL
;
A
#
# COMPACT_ATOMS: atom_id res chain seq x y z
N GLY A 1 -16.12 -25.45 -61.37
CA GLY A 1 -14.70 -25.83 -61.19
C GLY A 1 -13.87 -24.60 -60.89
N PHE A 2 -12.73 -24.77 -60.31
CA PHE A 2 -11.80 -23.66 -60.09
C PHE A 2 -11.19 -23.23 -61.42
N PRO A 3 -10.95 -21.94 -61.69
CA PRO A 3 -10.27 -21.46 -62.90
C PRO A 3 -8.84 -22.04 -62.97
N GLU A 4 -8.38 -22.36 -64.20
CA GLU A 4 -7.08 -23.03 -64.40
C GLU A 4 -5.87 -22.29 -63.80
N ASP A 5 -5.91 -20.97 -63.72
CA ASP A 5 -4.83 -20.11 -63.23
C ASP A 5 -5.01 -19.75 -61.75
N SER A 6 -5.96 -20.38 -61.02
CA SER A 6 -6.15 -20.09 -59.59
C SER A 6 -5.04 -20.72 -58.74
N TRP A 7 -4.73 -20.11 -57.58
CA TRP A 7 -3.74 -20.63 -56.65
C TRP A 7 -4.03 -22.07 -56.19
N THR A 8 -5.32 -22.46 -56.10
CA THR A 8 -5.76 -23.81 -55.77
C THR A 8 -5.36 -24.86 -56.79
N VAL A 9 -5.41 -24.48 -58.07
CA VAL A 9 -5.00 -25.36 -59.19
C VAL A 9 -3.49 -25.47 -59.25
N LEU A 10 -2.80 -24.35 -59.15
CA LEU A 10 -1.33 -24.29 -59.19
C LEU A 10 -0.67 -25.01 -58.03
N GLN A 11 -1.32 -25.04 -56.88
CA GLN A 11 -0.88 -25.79 -55.70
C GLN A 11 -1.34 -27.27 -55.69
N GLY A 12 -2.11 -27.69 -56.68
CA GLY A 12 -2.62 -29.06 -56.79
C GLY A 12 -3.65 -29.46 -55.74
N ILE A 13 -4.25 -28.47 -55.06
CA ILE A 13 -5.13 -28.70 -53.90
C ILE A 13 -6.59 -28.99 -54.34
N GLN A 14 -6.95 -28.72 -55.56
CA GLN A 14 -8.33 -28.87 -56.07
C GLN A 14 -8.86 -30.32 -55.98
N SER A 15 -7.97 -31.31 -56.03
CA SER A 15 -8.29 -32.75 -55.94
C SER A 15 -8.22 -33.28 -54.51
N GLU A 16 -7.78 -32.48 -53.56
CA GLU A 16 -7.64 -32.85 -52.15
C GLU A 16 -9.02 -32.84 -51.44
N SER A 17 -9.04 -33.48 -50.26
CA SER A 17 -10.24 -33.48 -49.43
C SER A 17 -10.65 -32.07 -49.00
N PRO A 18 -11.95 -31.79 -48.77
CA PRO A 18 -12.39 -30.47 -48.29
C PRO A 18 -11.69 -30.00 -46.99
N GLY A 19 -11.30 -30.94 -46.12
CA GLY A 19 -10.55 -30.63 -44.92
C GLY A 19 -9.14 -30.11 -45.19
N THR A 20 -8.44 -30.69 -46.17
CA THR A 20 -7.11 -30.23 -46.61
C THR A 20 -7.21 -28.85 -47.27
N GLN A 21 -8.20 -28.64 -48.11
CA GLN A 21 -8.44 -27.34 -48.74
C GLN A 21 -8.69 -26.25 -47.69
N TYR A 22 -9.52 -26.54 -46.69
CA TYR A 22 -9.78 -25.62 -45.57
C TYR A 22 -8.52 -25.34 -44.78
N LEU A 23 -7.74 -26.36 -44.40
CA LEU A 23 -6.50 -26.20 -43.64
C LEU A 23 -5.49 -25.30 -44.35
N ARG A 24 -5.32 -25.47 -45.69
CA ARG A 24 -4.42 -24.63 -46.49
C ARG A 24 -4.89 -23.18 -46.56
N SER A 25 -6.20 -22.98 -46.74
CA SER A 25 -6.79 -21.63 -46.74
C SER A 25 -6.66 -20.95 -45.38
N LEU A 26 -6.88 -21.69 -44.29
CA LEU A 26 -6.72 -21.18 -42.94
C LEU A 26 -5.25 -20.82 -42.65
N TYR A 27 -4.32 -21.69 -43.05
CA TYR A 27 -2.89 -21.41 -42.94
C TYR A 27 -2.51 -20.10 -43.64
N TRP A 28 -2.94 -19.94 -44.93
CA TRP A 28 -2.71 -18.69 -45.65
C TRP A 28 -3.29 -17.47 -44.91
N ALA A 29 -4.53 -17.59 -44.44
CA ALA A 29 -5.18 -16.50 -43.72
C ALA A 29 -4.41 -16.12 -42.44
N VAL A 30 -3.98 -17.10 -41.64
CA VAL A 30 -3.20 -16.85 -40.42
C VAL A 30 -1.87 -16.19 -40.74
N VAL A 31 -1.10 -16.76 -41.68
CA VAL A 31 0.21 -16.24 -42.09
C VAL A 31 0.14 -14.82 -42.64
N THR A 32 -0.93 -14.54 -43.41
CA THR A 32 -1.16 -13.22 -44.01
C THR A 32 -1.64 -12.18 -42.95
N THR A 33 -2.60 -12.55 -42.10
CA THR A 33 -3.14 -11.63 -41.09
C THR A 33 -2.12 -11.34 -39.96
N THR A 34 -1.26 -12.30 -39.64
CA THR A 34 -0.17 -12.09 -38.67
C THR A 34 1.07 -11.41 -39.27
N THR A 35 1.00 -11.02 -40.55
CA THR A 35 2.08 -10.33 -41.28
C THR A 35 3.39 -11.14 -41.42
N VAL A 36 3.35 -12.48 -41.29
CA VAL A 36 4.50 -13.36 -41.49
C VAL A 36 4.84 -13.51 -42.96
N GLY A 37 3.86 -13.89 -43.81
CA GLY A 37 4.00 -13.89 -45.26
C GLY A 37 5.14 -14.74 -45.81
N TYR A 38 5.15 -16.05 -45.56
CA TYR A 38 6.18 -16.94 -46.11
C TYR A 38 6.27 -16.95 -47.61
N GLY A 39 5.19 -16.57 -48.34
CA GLY A 39 5.19 -16.51 -49.80
C GLY A 39 5.06 -17.88 -50.50
N ASP A 40 4.70 -18.90 -49.76
CA ASP A 40 4.47 -20.28 -50.27
C ASP A 40 3.11 -20.43 -50.93
N ILE A 41 2.12 -19.63 -50.55
CA ILE A 41 0.82 -19.49 -51.19
C ILE A 41 0.69 -18.04 -51.64
N THR A 42 0.70 -17.83 -52.97
CA THR A 42 0.66 -16.50 -53.55
C THR A 42 -0.52 -16.37 -54.53
N PRO A 43 -1.14 -15.16 -54.59
CA PRO A 43 -2.15 -14.90 -55.61
C PRO A 43 -1.52 -14.91 -56.99
N ASN A 44 -2.28 -15.41 -58.02
CA ASN A 44 -1.80 -15.46 -59.39
C ASN A 44 -2.73 -14.72 -60.34
N ARG A 45 -3.97 -14.46 -59.93
CA ARG A 45 -4.97 -13.76 -60.74
C ARG A 45 -5.24 -12.36 -60.19
N ASN A 46 -5.62 -11.43 -61.07
CA ASN A 46 -5.91 -10.06 -60.65
C ASN A 46 -6.99 -9.99 -59.54
N VAL A 47 -8.01 -10.86 -59.59
CA VAL A 47 -9.03 -10.95 -58.52
C VAL A 47 -8.45 -11.43 -57.22
N GLU A 48 -7.54 -12.40 -57.24
CA GLU A 48 -6.83 -12.90 -56.07
C GLU A 48 -5.89 -11.85 -55.48
N TYR A 49 -5.22 -11.03 -56.34
CA TYR A 49 -4.41 -9.91 -55.88
C TYR A 49 -5.25 -8.87 -55.13
N VAL A 50 -6.42 -8.50 -55.69
CA VAL A 50 -7.32 -7.54 -55.03
C VAL A 50 -7.80 -8.09 -53.70
N PHE A 51 -8.21 -9.36 -53.63
CA PHE A 51 -8.63 -10.01 -52.39
C PHE A 51 -7.49 -10.05 -51.36
N ALA A 52 -6.30 -10.44 -51.81
CA ALA A 52 -5.12 -10.48 -50.91
C ALA A 52 -4.77 -9.09 -50.37
N MET A 53 -4.82 -8.02 -51.19
CA MET A 53 -4.59 -6.65 -50.69
C MET A 53 -5.61 -6.25 -49.63
N VAL A 54 -6.88 -6.53 -49.82
CA VAL A 54 -7.92 -6.24 -48.83
C VAL A 54 -7.70 -7.07 -47.57
N ALA A 55 -7.39 -8.37 -47.68
CA ALA A 55 -7.11 -9.26 -46.58
C ALA A 55 -5.89 -8.80 -45.76
N ILE A 56 -4.81 -8.36 -46.42
CA ILE A 56 -3.60 -7.84 -45.77
C ILE A 56 -3.92 -6.56 -45.01
N LEU A 57 -4.62 -5.60 -45.62
CA LEU A 57 -4.98 -4.34 -44.94
C LEU A 57 -5.87 -4.58 -43.74
N PHE A 58 -6.86 -5.46 -43.86
CA PHE A 58 -7.75 -5.83 -42.78
C PHE A 58 -6.98 -6.57 -41.67
N GLY A 59 -6.16 -7.57 -42.03
CA GLY A 59 -5.37 -8.36 -41.10
C GLY A 59 -4.37 -7.49 -40.33
N ALA A 60 -3.64 -6.63 -41.03
CA ALA A 60 -2.69 -5.69 -40.39
C ALA A 60 -3.39 -4.74 -39.41
N SER A 61 -4.56 -4.22 -39.78
CA SER A 61 -5.36 -3.33 -38.92
C SER A 61 -5.85 -4.08 -37.66
N MET A 62 -6.37 -5.30 -37.83
CA MET A 62 -6.81 -6.15 -36.71
C MET A 62 -5.63 -6.52 -35.77
N TYR A 63 -4.50 -6.90 -36.35
CA TYR A 63 -3.32 -7.22 -35.60
C TYR A 63 -2.83 -6.02 -34.76
N ALA A 64 -2.72 -4.84 -35.37
CA ALA A 64 -2.37 -3.61 -34.69
C ALA A 64 -3.36 -3.26 -33.56
N PHE A 65 -4.66 -3.44 -33.80
CA PHE A 65 -5.69 -3.23 -32.77
C PHE A 65 -5.55 -4.17 -31.59
N VAL A 66 -5.32 -5.47 -31.84
CA VAL A 66 -5.12 -6.47 -30.77
C VAL A 66 -3.88 -6.14 -29.94
N ILE A 67 -2.73 -5.85 -30.58
CA ILE A 67 -1.50 -5.50 -29.88
C ILE A 67 -1.68 -4.20 -29.09
N GLY A 68 -2.32 -3.20 -29.65
CA GLY A 68 -2.63 -1.93 -28.97
C GLY A 68 -3.48 -2.13 -27.71
N ASN A 69 -4.51 -2.98 -27.77
CA ASN A 69 -5.34 -3.30 -26.62
C ASN A 69 -4.58 -4.08 -25.55
N ILE A 70 -3.76 -5.06 -25.93
CA ILE A 70 -2.90 -5.80 -24.98
C ILE A 70 -1.94 -4.83 -24.28
N ALA A 71 -1.27 -3.96 -25.01
CA ALA A 71 -0.38 -2.94 -24.45
C ALA A 71 -1.11 -2.00 -23.49
N SER A 72 -2.32 -1.56 -23.83
CA SER A 72 -3.17 -0.73 -22.97
C SER A 72 -3.57 -1.45 -21.67
N LEU A 73 -3.97 -2.71 -21.76
CA LEU A 73 -4.32 -3.53 -20.59
C LEU A 73 -3.11 -3.71 -19.67
N LEU A 74 -1.94 -4.06 -20.20
CA LEU A 74 -0.71 -4.18 -19.43
C LEU A 74 -0.34 -2.86 -18.73
N SER A 75 -0.44 -1.75 -19.43
CA SER A 75 -0.20 -0.41 -18.87
C SER A 75 -1.19 -0.08 -17.74
N SER A 76 -2.45 -0.48 -17.85
CA SER A 76 -3.46 -0.22 -16.82
C SER A 76 -3.26 -1.04 -15.55
N LEU A 77 -2.75 -2.27 -15.67
CA LEU A 77 -2.47 -3.14 -14.51
C LEU A 77 -1.38 -2.57 -13.59
N ASP A 78 -0.39 -1.89 -14.15
CA ASP A 78 0.74 -1.33 -13.39
C ASP A 78 0.61 0.17 -13.09
N SER A 79 -0.52 0.81 -13.46
CA SER A 79 -0.68 2.27 -13.33
C SER A 79 -0.52 2.78 -11.90
N ALA A 80 -1.10 2.07 -10.92
CA ALA A 80 -1.00 2.44 -9.51
C ALA A 80 0.45 2.30 -8.99
N LYS A 81 1.15 1.25 -9.39
CA LYS A 81 2.56 1.03 -9.05
C LYS A 81 3.44 2.11 -9.67
N THR A 82 3.24 2.39 -10.94
CA THR A 82 4.01 3.42 -11.67
C THR A 82 3.77 4.81 -11.08
N ALA A 83 2.53 5.16 -10.76
CA ALA A 83 2.20 6.44 -10.12
C ALA A 83 2.86 6.58 -8.73
N PHE A 84 2.85 5.52 -7.94
CA PHE A 84 3.52 5.50 -6.64
C PHE A 84 5.03 5.71 -6.76
N TRP A 85 5.71 4.92 -7.61
CA TRP A 85 7.15 5.01 -7.78
C TRP A 85 7.61 6.31 -8.44
N ASN A 86 6.83 6.89 -9.34
CA ASN A 86 7.08 8.23 -9.88
C ASN A 86 7.05 9.30 -8.77
N ARG A 87 6.14 9.17 -7.82
CA ARG A 87 6.10 10.06 -6.65
C ARG A 87 7.33 9.89 -5.77
N VAL A 88 7.76 8.65 -5.52
CA VAL A 88 8.98 8.34 -4.75
C VAL A 88 10.20 8.93 -5.44
N GLU A 89 10.32 8.76 -6.76
CA GLU A 89 11.43 9.33 -7.52
C GLU A 89 11.47 10.88 -7.44
N THR A 90 10.30 11.52 -7.49
CA THR A 90 10.22 12.99 -7.29
C THR A 90 10.77 13.41 -5.93
N VAL A 91 10.42 12.65 -4.86
CA VAL A 91 10.96 12.91 -3.51
C VAL A 91 12.47 12.68 -3.49
N ASN A 92 12.97 11.60 -4.07
CA ASN A 92 14.40 11.32 -4.14
C ASN A 92 15.19 12.41 -4.88
N GLN A 93 14.67 12.90 -5.99
CA GLN A 93 15.27 14.02 -6.73
C GLN A 93 15.33 15.29 -5.88
N TYR A 94 14.25 15.58 -5.13
CA TYR A 94 14.24 16.71 -4.21
C TYR A 94 15.29 16.57 -3.10
N LEU A 95 15.38 15.39 -2.46
CA LEU A 95 16.36 15.13 -1.39
C LEU A 95 17.80 15.27 -1.90
N ARG A 96 18.08 14.72 -3.09
CA ARG A 96 19.40 14.89 -3.76
C ARG A 96 19.71 16.34 -4.06
N SER A 97 18.73 17.12 -4.55
CA SER A 97 18.91 18.55 -4.84
C SER A 97 19.24 19.36 -3.58
N ARG A 98 18.73 18.93 -2.42
CA ARG A 98 18.99 19.56 -1.11
C ARG A 98 20.22 19.01 -0.40
N LYS A 99 20.96 18.07 -1.01
CA LYS A 99 22.16 17.43 -0.44
C LYS A 99 21.90 16.82 0.94
N VAL A 100 20.76 16.16 1.09
CA VAL A 100 20.40 15.46 2.33
C VAL A 100 21.35 14.28 2.54
N SER A 101 21.65 13.94 3.80
CA SER A 101 22.57 12.84 4.15
C SER A 101 22.11 11.50 3.56
N THR A 102 23.08 10.63 3.29
CA THR A 102 22.80 9.30 2.72
C THR A 102 21.95 8.47 3.66
N GLU A 103 22.22 8.54 4.96
CA GLU A 103 21.47 7.79 5.99
C GLU A 103 19.99 8.18 6.00
N LEU A 104 19.68 9.49 5.91
CA LEU A 104 18.29 9.94 5.87
C LEU A 104 17.61 9.56 4.55
N ASN A 105 18.37 9.57 3.45
CA ASN A 105 17.83 9.13 2.15
C ASN A 105 17.48 7.63 2.16
N GLU A 106 18.32 6.79 2.77
CA GLU A 106 18.07 5.36 2.96
C GLU A 106 16.82 5.12 3.84
N GLN A 107 16.66 5.89 4.93
CA GLN A 107 15.45 5.82 5.76
C GLN A 107 14.18 6.16 4.97
N VAL A 108 14.24 7.19 4.12
CA VAL A 108 13.10 7.57 3.27
C VAL A 108 12.79 6.49 2.25
N GLN A 109 13.79 5.87 1.63
CA GLN A 109 13.57 4.74 0.72
C GLN A 109 12.93 3.55 1.44
N SER A 110 13.48 3.15 2.58
CA SER A 110 12.94 2.06 3.40
C SER A 110 11.48 2.33 3.83
N TYR A 111 11.15 3.57 4.15
CA TYR A 111 9.78 3.99 4.47
C TYR A 111 8.83 3.78 3.29
N TYR A 112 9.22 4.19 2.06
CA TYR A 112 8.36 4.00 0.89
C TYR A 112 8.25 2.54 0.46
N GLU A 113 9.31 1.74 0.59
CA GLU A 113 9.28 0.30 0.34
C GLU A 113 8.31 -0.41 1.30
N TYR A 114 8.33 -0.04 2.58
CA TYR A 114 7.39 -0.56 3.57
C TYR A 114 5.94 -0.19 3.24
N ILE A 115 5.67 1.08 2.89
CA ILE A 115 4.34 1.53 2.47
C ILE A 115 3.86 0.74 1.25
N TRP A 116 4.74 0.48 0.29
CA TRP A 116 4.35 -0.29 -0.89
C TRP A 116 4.02 -1.75 -0.53
N THR A 117 4.85 -2.37 0.27
CA THR A 117 4.68 -3.79 0.67
C THR A 117 3.43 -3.99 1.51
N ARG A 118 3.19 -3.10 2.49
CA ARG A 118 2.10 -3.23 3.46
C ARG A 118 0.77 -2.71 2.93
N PHE A 119 0.76 -1.55 2.29
CA PHE A 119 -0.44 -0.81 1.92
C PHE A 119 -0.60 -0.63 0.41
N ARG A 120 0.30 -1.19 -0.41
CA ARG A 120 0.31 -0.99 -1.88
C ARG A 120 0.29 0.48 -2.29
N GLY A 121 0.90 1.34 -1.49
CA GLY A 121 0.94 2.79 -1.72
C GLY A 121 -0.37 3.53 -1.48
N MET A 122 -1.41 2.84 -0.99
CA MET A 122 -2.70 3.44 -0.69
C MET A 122 -2.63 4.24 0.61
N ASN A 123 -3.23 5.43 0.59
CA ASN A 123 -3.42 6.22 1.80
C ASN A 123 -4.84 5.96 2.33
N GLU A 124 -4.95 5.01 3.26
CA GLU A 124 -6.24 4.59 3.85
C GLU A 124 -7.05 5.78 4.38
N ARG A 125 -6.39 6.75 5.02
CA ARG A 125 -7.07 7.92 5.57
C ARG A 125 -7.76 8.75 4.48
N ARG A 126 -7.12 8.97 3.32
CA ARG A 126 -7.73 9.70 2.21
C ARG A 126 -8.92 8.95 1.65
N LEU A 127 -8.81 7.64 1.49
CA LEU A 127 -9.90 6.80 1.00
C LEU A 127 -11.11 6.82 1.93
N LEU A 128 -10.86 6.82 3.25
CA LEU A 128 -11.94 6.84 4.25
C LEU A 128 -12.61 8.20 4.39
N VAL A 129 -11.92 9.31 4.13
CA VAL A 129 -12.50 10.67 4.24
C VAL A 129 -13.65 10.87 3.25
N ASP A 130 -13.58 10.27 2.07
CA ASP A 130 -14.60 10.40 1.02
C ASP A 130 -15.87 9.59 1.32
N LEU A 131 -15.84 8.71 2.35
CA LEU A 131 -16.98 7.90 2.75
C LEU A 131 -17.91 8.62 3.73
N PRO A 132 -19.23 8.33 3.69
CA PRO A 132 -20.18 8.80 4.70
C PRO A 132 -19.74 8.38 6.11
N ALA A 133 -19.97 9.26 7.09
CA ALA A 133 -19.52 9.07 8.47
C ALA A 133 -19.91 7.71 9.11
N PRO A 134 -21.13 7.17 8.93
CA PRO A 134 -21.50 5.87 9.48
C PRO A 134 -20.64 4.71 8.91
N ILE A 135 -20.45 4.68 7.59
CA ILE A 135 -19.67 3.64 6.90
C ILE A 135 -18.21 3.75 7.32
N ARG A 136 -17.66 4.97 7.36
CA ARG A 136 -16.29 5.24 7.82
C ARG A 136 -16.06 4.70 9.22
N LEU A 137 -16.98 4.96 10.16
CA LEU A 137 -16.88 4.47 11.52
C LEU A 137 -16.88 2.95 11.60
N GLU A 138 -17.75 2.29 10.85
CA GLU A 138 -17.83 0.84 10.82
C GLU A 138 -16.54 0.20 10.30
N ILE A 139 -15.96 0.76 9.23
CA ILE A 139 -14.67 0.32 8.71
C ILE A 139 -13.56 0.55 9.74
N LEU A 140 -13.52 1.72 10.39
CA LEU A 140 -12.51 2.00 11.43
C LEU A 140 -12.63 1.02 12.60
N LEU A 141 -13.83 0.69 13.05
CA LEU A 141 -14.05 -0.28 14.11
C LEU A 141 -13.54 -1.69 13.73
N GLN A 142 -13.67 -2.09 12.46
CA GLN A 142 -13.13 -3.35 11.99
C GLN A 142 -11.59 -3.32 11.89
N LEU A 143 -11.02 -2.26 11.31
CA LEU A 143 -9.57 -2.13 11.12
C LEU A 143 -8.82 -1.98 12.46
N THR A 144 -9.46 -1.38 13.47
CA THR A 144 -8.85 -1.16 14.80
C THR A 144 -9.31 -2.17 15.87
N ARG A 145 -9.92 -3.27 15.45
CA ARG A 145 -10.46 -4.27 16.39
C ARG A 145 -9.38 -4.80 17.34
N GLU A 146 -8.23 -5.18 16.82
CA GLU A 146 -7.11 -5.67 17.63
C GLU A 146 -6.64 -4.62 18.64
N LEU A 147 -6.58 -3.35 18.22
CA LEU A 147 -6.23 -2.25 19.10
C LEU A 147 -7.27 -2.08 20.23
N ILE A 148 -8.55 -2.19 19.91
CA ILE A 148 -9.64 -2.10 20.89
C ILE A 148 -9.55 -3.23 21.92
N ASP A 149 -9.23 -4.43 21.48
CA ASP A 149 -9.21 -5.62 22.34
C ASP A 149 -7.96 -5.66 23.24
N HIS A 150 -6.82 -5.10 22.82
CA HIS A 150 -5.56 -5.20 23.55
C HIS A 150 -5.23 -3.95 24.40
N VAL A 151 -5.60 -2.76 23.94
CA VAL A 151 -5.25 -1.52 24.65
C VAL A 151 -6.24 -1.26 25.81
N PRO A 152 -5.77 -1.19 27.09
CA PRO A 152 -6.62 -0.97 28.25
C PRO A 152 -7.51 0.27 28.16
N LEU A 153 -6.98 1.35 27.57
CA LEU A 153 -7.74 2.58 27.36
C LEU A 153 -9.07 2.35 26.65
N PHE A 154 -9.06 1.60 25.54
CA PHE A 154 -10.27 1.36 24.75
C PHE A 154 -11.23 0.38 25.40
N ARG A 155 -10.73 -0.56 26.20
CA ARG A 155 -11.57 -1.51 26.96
C ARG A 155 -12.42 -0.80 28.01
N HIS A 156 -11.88 0.24 28.66
CA HIS A 156 -12.57 1.00 29.68
C HIS A 156 -13.48 2.08 29.14
N CYS A 157 -13.42 2.37 27.82
CA CYS A 157 -14.27 3.36 27.19
C CYS A 157 -15.66 2.84 26.87
N LYS A 158 -16.68 3.65 27.17
CA LYS A 158 -18.04 3.41 26.64
C LYS A 158 -18.06 3.60 25.12
N PRO A 159 -18.98 2.92 24.40
CA PRO A 159 -19.04 3.00 22.94
C PRO A 159 -19.01 4.41 22.34
N PRO A 160 -19.74 5.42 22.85
CA PRO A 160 -19.71 6.77 22.27
C PRO A 160 -18.33 7.39 22.33
N LEU A 161 -17.68 7.36 23.50
CA LEU A 161 -16.33 7.91 23.70
C LEU A 161 -15.30 7.14 22.85
N ARG A 162 -15.39 5.80 22.85
CA ARG A 162 -14.52 4.95 22.05
C ARG A 162 -14.57 5.30 20.56
N ASN A 163 -15.79 5.47 20.01
CA ASN A 163 -15.97 5.80 18.60
C ASN A 163 -15.34 7.14 18.24
N VAL A 164 -15.49 8.16 19.10
CA VAL A 164 -14.87 9.46 18.89
C VAL A 164 -13.34 9.38 18.96
N LEU A 165 -12.79 8.61 19.90
CA LEU A 165 -11.34 8.39 19.99
C LEU A 165 -10.81 7.70 18.72
N LEU A 166 -11.47 6.64 18.24
CA LEU A 166 -11.03 5.92 17.05
C LEU A 166 -11.02 6.78 15.78
N VAL A 167 -12.02 7.65 15.62
CA VAL A 167 -12.07 8.59 14.49
C VAL A 167 -10.95 9.63 14.58
N ALA A 168 -10.53 10.00 15.79
CA ALA A 168 -9.46 10.97 16.02
C ALA A 168 -8.05 10.36 15.84
N LEU A 169 -7.90 9.03 15.88
CA LEU A 169 -6.62 8.38 15.69
C LEU A 169 -6.03 8.64 14.31
N LYS A 170 -4.74 8.96 14.27
CA LYS A 170 -3.97 9.17 13.04
C LYS A 170 -2.95 8.05 12.87
N PRO A 171 -3.00 7.26 11.79
CA PRO A 171 -1.98 6.25 11.55
C PRO A 171 -0.64 6.90 11.21
N GLN A 172 0.43 6.38 11.77
CA GLN A 172 1.81 6.78 11.53
C GLN A 172 2.68 5.54 11.43
N ILE A 173 3.59 5.52 10.46
CA ILE A 173 4.57 4.46 10.25
C ILE A 173 5.92 4.96 10.73
N CYS A 174 6.60 4.17 11.55
CA CYS A 174 7.95 4.44 12.02
C CYS A 174 8.90 3.39 11.45
N VAL A 175 10.01 3.85 10.87
CA VAL A 175 11.06 2.96 10.33
C VAL A 175 12.00 2.51 11.44
N PRO A 176 12.66 1.36 11.31
CA PRO A 176 13.63 0.90 12.29
C PRO A 176 14.68 1.96 12.59
N GLN A 177 15.13 2.02 13.85
CA GLN A 177 16.09 2.97 14.40
C GLN A 177 15.62 4.44 14.41
N SER A 178 14.41 4.77 13.97
CA SER A 178 13.87 6.11 14.10
C SER A 178 13.26 6.35 15.47
N TYR A 179 13.43 7.58 15.98
CA TYR A 179 12.74 8.00 17.21
C TYR A 179 11.28 8.31 16.90
N ILE A 180 10.37 7.65 17.62
CA ILE A 180 8.95 7.99 17.61
C ILE A 180 8.71 9.23 18.45
N THR A 181 9.39 9.29 19.60
CA THR A 181 9.42 10.45 20.50
C THR A 181 10.78 10.57 21.14
N ARG A 182 11.17 11.78 21.53
CA ARG A 182 12.45 12.03 22.21
C ARG A 182 12.24 12.46 23.64
N GLU A 183 13.17 12.08 24.49
CA GLU A 183 13.26 12.58 25.87
C GLU A 183 13.35 14.11 25.89
N GLY A 184 12.66 14.75 26.83
CA GLY A 184 12.65 16.21 26.98
C GLY A 184 11.72 16.97 26.01
N GLU A 185 11.14 16.34 25.01
CA GLU A 185 10.13 16.97 24.16
C GLU A 185 8.81 17.15 24.91
N LEU A 186 8.04 18.17 24.53
CA LEU A 186 6.67 18.31 25.05
C LEU A 186 5.79 17.17 24.49
N GLY A 187 5.03 16.52 25.37
CA GLY A 187 4.09 15.48 24.98
C GLY A 187 3.05 16.02 24.01
N ASN A 188 3.13 15.65 22.75
CA ASN A 188 2.24 16.09 21.66
C ASN A 188 1.12 15.10 21.33
N GLY A 189 1.14 13.90 21.93
CA GLY A 189 0.12 12.88 21.72
C GLY A 189 0.37 11.62 22.50
N ILE A 190 -0.61 10.71 22.45
CA ILE A 190 -0.54 9.34 22.93
C ILE A 190 -0.36 8.44 21.70
N TYR A 191 0.52 7.48 21.82
CA TYR A 191 0.88 6.56 20.75
C TYR A 191 0.45 5.14 21.14
N PHE A 192 -0.22 4.46 20.23
CA PHE A 192 -0.70 3.09 20.36
C PHE A 192 0.00 2.23 19.32
N ILE A 193 0.73 1.20 19.73
CA ILE A 193 1.44 0.30 18.82
C ILE A 193 0.44 -0.73 18.30
N SER A 194 0.21 -0.73 16.98
CA SER A 194 -0.63 -1.71 16.30
C SER A 194 0.19 -2.90 15.81
N ALA A 195 1.42 -2.65 15.34
CA ALA A 195 2.35 -3.68 14.91
C ALA A 195 3.79 -3.21 15.11
N GLY A 196 4.69 -4.18 15.27
CA GLY A 196 6.12 -3.91 15.48
C GLY A 196 6.51 -3.84 16.95
N THR A 197 7.80 -3.53 17.16
CA THR A 197 8.42 -3.44 18.50
C THR A 197 9.21 -2.14 18.59
N ALA A 198 9.06 -1.44 19.70
CA ALA A 198 9.81 -0.23 20.02
C ALA A 198 10.54 -0.40 21.37
N GLU A 199 11.58 0.37 21.59
CA GLU A 199 12.30 0.39 22.87
C GLU A 199 12.15 1.75 23.56
N ILE A 200 12.09 1.72 24.89
CA ILE A 200 12.12 2.90 25.72
C ILE A 200 13.58 3.25 25.98
N VAL A 201 13.99 4.46 25.62
CA VAL A 201 15.38 4.91 25.73
C VAL A 201 15.48 6.18 26.56
N CYS A 202 16.51 6.25 27.40
CA CYS A 202 16.86 7.42 28.19
C CYS A 202 18.32 7.82 27.92
N ASP A 203 18.74 8.94 28.51
CA ASP A 203 20.09 9.48 28.37
C ASP A 203 20.53 9.58 26.88
N GLU A 204 19.71 10.23 26.06
CA GLU A 204 19.94 10.39 24.62
C GLU A 204 20.09 9.06 23.85
N GLY A 205 19.41 8.01 24.33
CA GLY A 205 19.43 6.70 23.69
C GLY A 205 20.57 5.78 24.10
N ARG A 206 21.31 6.14 25.15
CA ARG A 206 22.42 5.32 25.70
C ARG A 206 21.97 4.17 26.58
N ARG A 207 20.78 4.30 27.20
CA ARG A 207 20.20 3.27 28.06
C ARG A 207 18.83 2.86 27.54
N SER A 208 18.62 1.56 27.41
CA SER A 208 17.31 0.97 27.13
C SER A 208 16.66 0.54 28.43
N HIS A 209 15.40 0.94 28.65
CA HIS A 209 14.62 0.64 29.85
C HIS A 209 13.49 -0.34 29.62
N GLY A 210 13.42 -0.97 28.46
CA GLY A 210 12.42 -1.96 28.13
C GLY A 210 11.92 -1.84 26.70
N THR A 211 11.10 -2.79 26.30
CA THR A 211 10.48 -2.86 24.98
C THR A 211 8.98 -2.67 25.09
N LEU A 212 8.42 -2.10 24.02
CA LEU A 212 6.99 -1.94 23.82
C LEU A 212 6.58 -2.75 22.59
N GLU A 213 5.51 -3.52 22.75
CA GLU A 213 5.00 -4.41 21.70
C GLU A 213 3.61 -4.00 21.21
N ALA A 214 3.12 -4.72 20.21
CA ALA A 214 1.76 -4.51 19.70
C ALA A 214 0.72 -4.64 20.82
N GLY A 215 -0.23 -3.69 20.89
CA GLY A 215 -1.25 -3.59 21.93
C GLY A 215 -0.83 -2.72 23.12
N GLU A 216 0.40 -2.23 23.16
CA GLU A 216 0.86 -1.29 24.19
C GLU A 216 0.77 0.16 23.73
N HIS A 217 0.82 1.08 24.67
CA HIS A 217 0.74 2.51 24.41
C HIS A 217 1.74 3.28 25.27
N PHE A 218 2.06 4.49 24.86
CA PHE A 218 2.95 5.38 25.59
C PHE A 218 2.62 6.85 25.35
N GLY A 219 3.15 7.71 26.20
CA GLY A 219 3.03 9.16 26.07
C GLY A 219 1.78 9.76 26.73
N ASP A 220 1.01 8.96 27.44
CA ASP A 220 -0.20 9.34 28.19
C ASP A 220 0.13 10.31 29.36
N LEU A 221 1.12 10.00 30.20
CA LEU A 221 1.52 10.83 31.32
C LEU A 221 1.91 12.25 30.91
N SER A 222 2.81 12.37 29.93
CA SER A 222 3.26 13.68 29.45
C SER A 222 2.15 14.50 28.81
N LEU A 223 1.17 13.83 28.17
CA LEU A 223 0.01 14.50 27.63
C LEU A 223 -0.95 14.99 28.73
N MET A 224 -1.22 14.15 29.73
CA MET A 224 -2.14 14.46 30.83
C MET A 224 -1.62 15.57 31.74
N LEU A 225 -0.34 15.52 32.09
CA LEU A 225 0.29 16.47 33.01
C LEU A 225 0.74 17.75 32.28
N GLY A 226 0.85 17.74 30.97
CA GLY A 226 1.39 18.86 30.21
C GLY A 226 2.91 19.01 30.35
N GLU A 227 3.58 17.95 30.79
CA GLU A 227 5.00 17.92 31.08
C GLU A 227 5.82 17.40 29.90
N LYS A 228 7.14 17.57 30.00
CA LYS A 228 8.10 17.01 29.07
C LYS A 228 8.15 15.49 29.21
N ARG A 229 8.50 14.81 28.11
CA ARG A 229 8.69 13.36 28.11
C ARG A 229 9.89 12.97 28.96
N THR A 230 9.70 12.01 29.84
CA THR A 230 10.72 11.47 30.74
C THR A 230 11.63 10.47 30.05
N ALA A 231 11.19 9.90 28.92
CA ALA A 231 11.94 8.96 28.12
C ALA A 231 11.63 9.15 26.64
N GLY A 232 12.56 8.77 25.79
CA GLY A 232 12.35 8.64 24.35
C GLY A 232 11.81 7.25 24.01
N VAL A 233 11.21 7.11 22.85
CA VAL A 233 10.81 5.81 22.29
C VAL A 233 11.37 5.71 20.88
N ARG A 234 12.12 4.63 20.61
CA ARG A 234 12.77 4.36 19.34
C ARG A 234 12.22 3.06 18.73
N ALA A 235 11.88 3.06 17.46
CA ALA A 235 11.41 1.87 16.76
C ALA A 235 12.57 0.87 16.58
N MET A 236 12.40 -0.37 17.00
CA MET A 236 13.35 -1.46 16.73
C MET A 236 13.08 -2.13 15.40
N THR A 237 11.81 -2.30 15.07
CA THR A 237 11.33 -2.81 13.79
C THR A 237 10.52 -1.74 13.08
N TYR A 238 9.94 -2.06 11.92
CA TYR A 238 8.85 -1.23 11.39
C TYR A 238 7.68 -1.25 12.37
N CYS A 239 7.24 -0.08 12.80
CA CYS A 239 6.11 0.05 13.71
C CYS A 239 4.97 0.78 13.04
N ASP A 240 3.80 0.13 13.02
CA ASP A 240 2.53 0.78 12.71
C ASP A 240 1.95 1.30 14.02
N VAL A 241 1.86 2.62 14.17
CA VAL A 241 1.34 3.24 15.38
C VAL A 241 0.14 4.12 15.05
N PHE A 242 -0.79 4.21 15.99
CA PHE A 242 -1.86 5.19 15.95
C PHE A 242 -1.56 6.29 16.95
N VAL A 243 -1.76 7.54 16.55
CA VAL A 243 -1.46 8.72 17.37
C VAL A 243 -2.76 9.45 17.67
N LEU A 244 -3.04 9.69 18.95
CA LEU A 244 -4.04 10.64 19.41
C LEU A 244 -3.33 11.95 19.73
N GLU A 245 -3.45 12.94 18.87
CA GLU A 245 -2.78 14.24 19.04
C GLU A 245 -3.36 15.04 20.21
N ARG A 246 -2.55 15.92 20.79
CA ARG A 246 -2.93 16.78 21.92
C ARG A 246 -4.18 17.63 21.63
N GLU A 247 -4.31 18.15 20.44
CA GLU A 247 -5.45 18.98 20.04
C GLU A 247 -6.74 18.19 20.04
N ASP A 248 -6.72 17.00 19.43
CA ASP A 248 -7.86 16.09 19.39
C ASP A 248 -8.21 15.58 20.79
N PHE A 249 -7.21 15.23 21.59
CA PHE A 249 -7.42 14.83 22.98
C PHE A 249 -8.05 15.94 23.83
N ASN A 250 -7.60 17.18 23.71
CA ASN A 250 -8.17 18.31 24.45
C ASN A 250 -9.62 18.56 24.08
N ARG A 251 -9.95 18.51 22.78
CA ARG A 251 -11.32 18.62 22.29
C ARG A 251 -12.22 17.54 22.88
N ILE A 252 -11.78 16.28 22.84
CA ILE A 252 -12.53 15.15 23.39
C ILE A 252 -12.69 15.26 24.92
N LYS A 253 -11.66 15.75 25.62
CA LYS A 253 -11.68 15.96 27.07
C LYS A 253 -12.70 17.04 27.51
N GLU A 254 -12.96 18.03 26.68
CA GLU A 254 -13.98 19.05 26.94
C GLU A 254 -15.38 18.46 26.77
N GLU A 255 -15.60 17.62 25.78
CA GLU A 255 -16.89 17.02 25.46
C GLU A 255 -17.21 15.82 26.36
N TYR A 256 -16.19 14.98 26.67
CA TYR A 256 -16.34 13.74 27.44
C TYR A 256 -15.54 13.81 28.76
N ARG A 257 -16.17 14.26 29.84
CA ARG A 257 -15.51 14.35 31.15
C ARG A 257 -14.98 13.01 31.69
N GLU A 258 -15.61 11.91 31.32
CA GLU A 258 -15.23 10.54 31.74
C GLU A 258 -13.84 10.10 31.21
N ILE A 259 -13.32 10.74 30.16
CA ILE A 259 -12.00 10.40 29.58
C ILE A 259 -10.88 10.49 30.63
N ARG A 260 -10.98 11.45 31.58
CA ARG A 260 -9.97 11.60 32.64
C ARG A 260 -9.90 10.37 33.55
N GLU A 261 -11.03 9.80 33.93
CA GLU A 261 -11.09 8.61 34.77
C GLU A 261 -10.63 7.36 34.01
N VAL A 262 -10.98 7.26 32.74
CA VAL A 262 -10.52 6.17 31.87
C VAL A 262 -9.01 6.20 31.69
N MET A 263 -8.46 7.39 31.44
CA MET A 263 -7.00 7.60 31.32
C MET A 263 -6.26 7.28 32.63
N LYS A 264 -6.78 7.72 33.77
CA LYS A 264 -6.17 7.39 35.08
C LYS A 264 -6.12 5.88 35.32
N LYS A 265 -7.20 5.15 34.98
CA LYS A 265 -7.22 3.68 35.10
C LYS A 265 -6.21 3.03 34.16
N ALA A 266 -6.15 3.45 32.90
CA ALA A 266 -5.19 2.93 31.94
C ALA A 266 -3.73 3.21 32.36
N ALA A 267 -3.44 4.42 32.86
CA ALA A 267 -2.12 4.79 33.36
C ALA A 267 -1.73 3.97 34.62
N ALA A 268 -2.67 3.70 35.52
CA ALA A 268 -2.43 2.86 36.70
C ALA A 268 -2.07 1.42 36.31
N GLU A 269 -2.78 0.82 35.35
CA GLU A 269 -2.47 -0.53 34.85
C GLU A 269 -1.10 -0.58 34.17
N THR A 270 -0.73 0.45 33.40
CA THR A 270 0.59 0.55 32.76
C THR A 270 1.71 0.68 33.79
N THR A 271 1.50 1.52 34.82
CA THR A 271 2.48 1.71 35.92
C THR A 271 2.66 0.43 36.74
N GLU A 272 1.57 -0.31 37.00
CA GLU A 272 1.62 -1.58 37.72
C GLU A 272 2.39 -2.65 36.94
N LYS A 273 2.15 -2.75 35.62
CA LYS A 273 2.94 -3.62 34.74
C LYS A 273 4.43 -3.26 34.71
N MET A 274 4.75 -1.97 34.61
CA MET A 274 6.15 -1.48 34.64
C MET A 274 6.83 -1.79 35.98
N SER A 275 6.16 -1.58 37.10
CA SER A 275 6.70 -1.88 38.40
C SER A 275 6.90 -3.39 38.61
N ALA A 276 6.02 -4.23 38.10
CA ALA A 276 6.16 -5.67 38.16
C ALA A 276 7.38 -6.17 37.34
N LEU A 277 7.63 -5.59 36.16
CA LEU A 277 8.79 -5.90 35.33
C LEU A 277 10.11 -5.48 36.01
N VAL A 278 10.13 -4.33 36.66
CA VAL A 278 11.30 -3.86 37.47
C VAL A 278 11.58 -4.81 38.66
N MET A 279 10.53 -5.27 39.34
CA MET A 279 10.68 -6.23 40.45
C MET A 279 11.13 -7.62 40.02
N GLN A 280 10.84 -8.03 38.78
CA GLN A 280 11.28 -9.32 38.25
C GLN A 280 12.71 -9.30 37.68
N GLY A 281 13.45 -8.19 37.84
CA GLY A 281 14.86 -8.09 37.42
C GLY A 281 15.07 -8.10 35.89
N VAL A 282 14.02 -7.85 35.11
CA VAL A 282 14.10 -7.75 33.63
C VAL A 282 14.55 -6.35 33.20
N VAL A 283 14.57 -5.39 34.17
CA VAL A 283 15.01 -4.01 33.93
C VAL A 283 16.00 -3.63 35.03
N LEU A 284 17.28 -3.76 34.75
CA LEU A 284 18.40 -3.08 35.42
C LEU A 284 19.15 -2.28 34.37
#